data_5da5547e3454cc943efed406e5b0c2f2
#
_entry.id   5da5547e3454cc943efed406e5b0c2f2
#
_cell.length_a   1.000
_cell.length_b   1.000
_cell.length_c   1.000
_cell.angle_alpha   90.00
_cell.angle_beta   90.00
_cell.angle_gamma   90.00
#
_symmetry.space_group_name_H-M   'P 1'
#
loop_
_entity.id
_entity.type
_entity.pdbx_description
1 polymer ?
#
loop_
_entity_poly.entity_id
_entity_poly.type
_entity_poly.pdbx_seq_one_letter_code
_entity_poly.pdbx_strand_id
1 'polypeptide(L)'
;MGDILGVRAWAALAVPALLVVAVLIACASFGCGAQVHETSALHRVQTIKLPGVEGRIDHLAVDLTDQRLFVAALENNTLEVVDLKTGKRIDQIEGLQEPQGVAYVPSNHKLIVTNGGADNADIYDARSLERLLQVNLGPDPDNVRYDAATDRAYVGYGEGSGAALAVLDLKTGAKVADIKLGGHPESFQLEKNGNRIFVNVPDSGGVEVVDRKKGSVVATWPIKNASENFPMALDEADHRLFVGTRSPPKLLILDTDTGKTLASLDSPGDADDIFYDAEAQRIYISGGAGSIGVFEQKDADHYKPLGEVSTAEGARTSLFAPETRRLYLAVPNYGAQQAEVRVYEAAHGG
;
A
#
# COMPACT_ATOMS: atom_id res chain seq x y z
N MET A 1 62.69 -70.01 -3.56
CA MET A 1 62.77 -70.72 -4.83
C MET A 1 62.17 -69.77 -5.86
N GLY A 2 62.97 -69.14 -6.50
CA GLY A 2 63.58 -69.03 -7.79
C GLY A 2 62.93 -67.87 -8.52
N ASP A 3 63.63 -66.73 -8.61
CA ASP A 3 64.45 -66.30 -9.76
C ASP A 3 63.62 -66.20 -11.06
N ILE A 4 63.65 -65.16 -11.89
CA ILE A 4 64.75 -64.52 -12.60
C ILE A 4 64.27 -63.26 -13.30
N LEU A 5 65.04 -62.19 -13.17
CA LEU A 5 65.44 -61.14 -14.05
C LEU A 5 64.93 -61.14 -15.52
N GLY A 6 64.57 -59.97 -16.02
CA GLY A 6 64.40 -59.63 -17.41
C GLY A 6 64.39 -58.14 -17.73
N VAL A 7 65.59 -57.54 -17.78
CA VAL A 7 65.84 -56.17 -18.25
C VAL A 7 65.75 -56.09 -19.81
N ARG A 8 65.07 -55.14 -20.41
CA ARG A 8 65.29 -54.49 -21.75
C ARG A 8 64.50 -53.21 -21.79
N ALA A 9 65.10 -52.09 -21.76
CA ALA A 9 65.74 -51.19 -22.69
C ALA A 9 64.77 -50.54 -23.74
N TRP A 10 64.57 -49.28 -23.56
CA TRP A 10 64.49 -48.17 -24.48
C TRP A 10 63.73 -48.24 -25.77
N ALA A 11 62.69 -47.37 -25.91
CA ALA A 11 62.47 -46.57 -27.13
C ALA A 11 61.72 -45.26 -26.74
N ALA A 12 62.38 -44.14 -26.90
CA ALA A 12 61.83 -42.80 -26.81
C ALA A 12 61.01 -42.56 -28.12
N LEU A 13 59.72 -42.27 -27.96
CA LEU A 13 58.88 -41.73 -29.02
C LEU A 13 58.41 -40.34 -28.60
N ALA A 14 58.90 -39.36 -29.35
CA ALA A 14 58.48 -37.96 -29.23
C ALA A 14 57.01 -37.84 -29.68
N VAL A 15 56.14 -37.27 -28.84
CA VAL A 15 54.79 -36.86 -29.19
C VAL A 15 54.74 -35.35 -29.33
N PRO A 16 54.19 -34.82 -30.43
CA PRO A 16 54.18 -33.39 -30.69
C PRO A 16 53.17 -32.69 -29.76
N ALA A 17 53.55 -31.50 -29.28
CA ALA A 17 52.72 -30.62 -28.49
C ALA A 17 51.49 -30.17 -29.29
N LEU A 18 50.30 -30.64 -28.89
CA LEU A 18 49.04 -30.08 -29.35
C LEU A 18 48.77 -28.80 -28.56
N LEU A 19 48.80 -27.67 -29.26
CA LEU A 19 48.32 -26.39 -28.77
C LEU A 19 46.79 -26.49 -28.60
N VAL A 20 46.31 -26.60 -27.34
CA VAL A 20 44.91 -26.42 -27.01
C VAL A 20 44.66 -24.91 -26.89
N VAL A 21 44.09 -24.34 -27.94
CA VAL A 21 43.55 -22.99 -27.90
C VAL A 21 42.23 -23.07 -27.11
N ALA A 22 42.27 -22.68 -25.84
CA ALA A 22 41.09 -22.49 -25.04
C ALA A 22 40.37 -21.21 -25.51
N VAL A 23 39.32 -21.37 -26.31
CA VAL A 23 38.39 -20.30 -26.63
C VAL A 23 37.51 -20.07 -25.38
N LEU A 24 37.87 -19.04 -24.59
CA LEU A 24 37.00 -18.51 -23.54
C LEU A 24 35.80 -17.83 -24.20
N ILE A 25 34.69 -18.57 -24.33
CA ILE A 25 33.38 -17.98 -24.63
C ILE A 25 32.94 -17.27 -23.34
N ALA A 26 33.14 -15.95 -23.29
CA ALA A 26 32.53 -15.09 -22.29
C ALA A 26 31.02 -15.06 -22.60
N CYS A 27 30.23 -15.91 -21.92
CA CYS A 27 28.79 -15.74 -21.85
C CYS A 27 28.53 -14.46 -21.06
N ALA A 28 28.45 -13.33 -21.76
CA ALA A 28 27.82 -12.13 -21.22
C ALA A 28 26.33 -12.44 -21.02
N SER A 29 25.98 -12.85 -19.81
CA SER A 29 24.58 -12.90 -19.37
C SER A 29 24.08 -11.46 -19.35
N PHE A 30 23.49 -11.01 -20.45
CA PHE A 30 22.63 -9.83 -20.43
C PHE A 30 21.42 -10.18 -19.58
N GLY A 31 21.53 -9.97 -18.29
CA GLY A 31 20.37 -9.83 -17.44
C GLY A 31 19.63 -8.57 -17.93
N CYS A 32 18.52 -8.78 -18.62
CA CYS A 32 17.57 -7.73 -18.93
C CYS A 32 16.85 -7.35 -17.62
N GLY A 33 17.58 -6.74 -16.68
CA GLY A 33 16.98 -6.02 -15.58
C GLY A 33 16.38 -4.76 -16.21
N ALA A 34 15.06 -4.63 -16.16
CA ALA A 34 14.42 -3.37 -16.48
C ALA A 34 15.11 -2.28 -15.67
N GLN A 35 15.75 -1.33 -16.32
CA GLN A 35 16.32 -0.17 -15.64
C GLN A 35 15.14 0.62 -15.08
N VAL A 36 15.03 0.64 -13.74
CA VAL A 36 14.10 1.51 -13.04
C VAL A 36 14.55 2.95 -13.35
N HIS A 37 13.78 3.64 -14.17
CA HIS A 37 14.02 5.05 -14.43
C HIS A 37 13.59 5.85 -13.20
N GLU A 38 14.54 6.51 -12.54
CA GLU A 38 14.19 7.48 -11.49
C GLU A 38 13.36 8.62 -12.09
N THR A 39 12.26 8.94 -11.41
CA THR A 39 11.37 10.03 -11.81
C THR A 39 11.65 11.30 -11.02
N SER A 40 11.57 12.46 -11.69
CA SER A 40 11.56 13.77 -11.02
C SER A 40 10.17 14.21 -10.55
N ALA A 41 9.14 13.37 -10.77
CA ALA A 41 7.76 13.72 -10.41
C ALA A 41 7.50 13.69 -8.90
N LEU A 42 8.37 13.01 -8.14
CA LEU A 42 8.30 12.88 -6.68
C LEU A 42 9.72 12.94 -6.12
N HIS A 43 10.01 13.85 -5.21
CA HIS A 43 11.33 13.95 -4.60
C HIS A 43 11.27 14.06 -3.07
N ARG A 44 12.16 13.33 -2.39
CA ARG A 44 12.21 13.33 -0.93
C ARG A 44 12.73 14.67 -0.40
N VAL A 45 11.90 15.30 0.44
CA VAL A 45 12.21 16.61 1.06
C VAL A 45 12.54 16.50 2.55
N GLN A 46 12.08 15.42 3.23
CA GLN A 46 12.30 15.26 4.66
C GLN A 46 12.30 13.78 5.06
N THR A 47 12.99 13.49 6.16
CA THR A 47 12.90 12.21 6.88
C THR A 47 12.62 12.49 8.34
N ILE A 48 11.55 11.90 8.89
CA ILE A 48 11.11 12.04 10.26
C ILE A 48 11.33 10.71 10.97
N LYS A 49 12.23 10.67 11.93
CA LYS A 49 12.56 9.43 12.65
C LYS A 49 11.47 9.10 13.67
N LEU A 50 11.20 7.79 13.80
CA LEU A 50 10.31 7.20 14.79
C LEU A 50 11.12 6.31 15.74
N PRO A 51 11.89 6.90 16.68
CA PRO A 51 12.78 6.13 17.54
C PRO A 51 12.00 5.20 18.48
N GLY A 52 12.42 3.94 18.56
CA GLY A 52 11.80 2.92 19.41
C GLY A 52 10.57 2.26 18.80
N VAL A 53 10.18 2.61 17.58
CA VAL A 53 9.16 1.89 16.83
C VAL A 53 9.79 0.66 16.18
N GLU A 54 9.20 -0.50 16.41
CA GLU A 54 9.65 -1.80 15.93
C GLU A 54 8.67 -2.37 14.91
N GLY A 55 9.20 -3.13 13.95
CA GLY A 55 8.44 -3.92 12.99
C GLY A 55 7.63 -3.12 11.98
N ARG A 56 6.51 -3.71 11.55
CA ARG A 56 5.61 -3.21 10.50
C ARG A 56 4.88 -1.94 10.95
N ILE A 57 4.78 -0.99 10.04
CA ILE A 57 3.93 0.20 10.15
C ILE A 57 2.81 0.05 9.12
N ASP A 58 1.61 0.49 9.48
CA ASP A 58 0.44 0.43 8.61
C ASP A 58 -0.05 1.84 8.21
N HIS A 59 -1.35 2.08 8.15
CA HIS A 59 -1.91 3.29 7.54
C HIS A 59 -1.66 4.58 8.35
N LEU A 60 -1.85 5.69 7.66
CA LEU A 60 -1.60 7.03 8.17
C LEU A 60 -2.83 7.92 7.98
N ALA A 61 -2.95 8.94 8.85
CA ALA A 61 -3.91 10.04 8.67
C ALA A 61 -3.24 11.38 8.97
N VAL A 62 -3.74 12.46 8.39
CA VAL A 62 -3.19 13.80 8.57
C VAL A 62 -4.24 14.80 9.04
N ASP A 63 -3.90 15.58 10.05
CA ASP A 63 -4.57 16.82 10.43
C ASP A 63 -3.76 18.01 9.93
N LEU A 64 -4.17 18.57 8.82
CA LEU A 64 -3.50 19.72 8.21
C LEU A 64 -3.73 21.03 9.00
N THR A 65 -4.79 21.09 9.81
CA THR A 65 -5.09 22.28 10.62
C THR A 65 -4.08 22.41 11.76
N ASP A 66 -3.92 21.37 12.54
CA ASP A 66 -2.97 21.34 13.67
C ASP A 66 -1.58 20.81 13.23
N GLN A 67 -1.38 20.53 11.93
CA GLN A 67 -0.12 20.07 11.33
C GLN A 67 0.41 18.79 11.99
N ARG A 68 -0.46 17.79 12.15
CA ARG A 68 -0.13 16.51 12.76
C ARG A 68 -0.31 15.35 11.78
N LEU A 69 0.61 14.41 11.83
CA LEU A 69 0.49 13.13 11.15
C LEU A 69 0.34 12.03 12.20
N PHE A 70 -0.63 11.15 11.99
CA PHE A 70 -0.89 9.98 12.80
C PHE A 70 -0.46 8.74 12.04
N VAL A 71 0.32 7.85 12.67
CA VAL A 71 0.96 6.71 12.02
C VAL A 71 0.68 5.45 12.84
N ALA A 72 -0.04 4.49 12.28
CA ALA A 72 -0.30 3.20 12.93
C ALA A 72 0.95 2.33 12.90
N ALA A 73 1.65 2.19 14.03
CA ALA A 73 2.78 1.32 14.18
C ALA A 73 2.30 -0.07 14.61
N LEU A 74 1.86 -0.87 13.65
CA LEU A 74 1.09 -2.11 13.83
C LEU A 74 1.79 -3.08 14.79
N GLU A 75 3.00 -3.54 14.47
CA GLU A 75 3.72 -4.50 15.30
C GLU A 75 4.28 -3.89 16.60
N ASN A 76 4.36 -2.55 16.65
CA ASN A 76 4.74 -1.81 17.86
C ASN A 76 3.55 -1.62 18.83
N ASN A 77 2.32 -1.87 18.39
CA ASN A 77 1.08 -1.67 19.16
C ASN A 77 0.88 -0.23 19.63
N THR A 78 1.28 0.74 18.81
CA THR A 78 1.17 2.17 19.10
C THR A 78 0.63 2.95 17.90
N LEU A 79 0.06 4.11 18.19
CA LEU A 79 -0.17 5.16 17.17
C LEU A 79 0.77 6.31 17.45
N GLU A 80 1.66 6.59 16.51
CA GLU A 80 2.64 7.67 16.63
C GLU A 80 2.04 9.01 16.20
N VAL A 81 2.32 10.08 16.93
CA VAL A 81 1.91 11.44 16.60
C VAL A 81 3.12 12.28 16.23
N VAL A 82 3.12 12.75 14.99
CA VAL A 82 4.22 13.54 14.42
C VAL A 82 3.77 14.98 14.21
N ASP A 83 4.57 15.93 14.67
CA ASP A 83 4.42 17.35 14.35
C ASP A 83 5.10 17.63 13.00
N LEU A 84 4.32 18.02 12.01
CA LEU A 84 4.81 18.26 10.64
C LEU A 84 5.60 19.57 10.51
N LYS A 85 5.45 20.53 11.44
CA LYS A 85 6.22 21.78 11.43
C LYS A 85 7.65 21.55 11.86
N THR A 86 7.82 20.74 12.92
CA THR A 86 9.15 20.45 13.48
C THR A 86 9.78 19.21 12.88
N GLY A 87 8.98 18.35 12.23
CA GLY A 87 9.41 17.07 11.70
C GLY A 87 9.85 16.11 12.80
N LYS A 88 9.12 16.06 13.91
CA LYS A 88 9.45 15.21 15.05
C LYS A 88 8.22 14.47 15.55
N ARG A 89 8.42 13.25 16.04
CA ARG A 89 7.43 12.59 16.88
C ARG A 89 7.29 13.38 18.18
N ILE A 90 6.08 13.76 18.54
CA ILE A 90 5.77 14.58 19.72
C ILE A 90 5.00 13.81 20.77
N ASP A 91 4.27 12.75 20.39
CA ASP A 91 3.45 11.97 21.29
C ASP A 91 3.20 10.57 20.71
N GLN A 92 2.55 9.69 21.47
CA GLN A 92 2.07 8.39 21.02
C GLN A 92 0.86 7.91 21.85
N ILE A 93 0.00 7.09 21.26
CA ILE A 93 -1.01 6.31 21.98
C ILE A 93 -0.46 4.90 22.11
N GLU A 94 -0.36 4.42 23.35
CA GLU A 94 0.17 3.09 23.68
C GLU A 94 -0.95 2.09 24.02
N GLY A 95 -0.61 0.79 23.98
CA GLY A 95 -1.51 -0.28 24.42
C GLY A 95 -2.61 -0.61 23.43
N LEU A 96 -2.45 -0.21 22.16
CA LEU A 96 -3.26 -0.70 21.05
C LEU A 96 -2.92 -2.17 20.75
N GLN A 97 -3.73 -2.83 19.94
CA GLN A 97 -3.47 -4.22 19.54
C GLN A 97 -3.54 -4.29 18.02
N GLU A 98 -2.37 -4.34 17.38
CA GLU A 98 -2.23 -4.33 15.93
C GLU A 98 -3.05 -3.20 15.28
N PRO A 99 -2.74 -1.91 15.57
CA PRO A 99 -3.43 -0.78 14.95
C PRO A 99 -3.13 -0.76 13.44
N GLN A 100 -4.18 -0.68 12.62
CA GLN A 100 -4.11 -0.73 11.17
C GLN A 100 -4.64 0.56 10.54
N GLY A 101 -5.95 0.64 10.34
CA GLY A 101 -6.58 1.79 9.71
C GLY A 101 -6.63 3.03 10.61
N VAL A 102 -6.35 4.19 10.02
CA VAL A 102 -6.44 5.47 10.72
C VAL A 102 -7.22 6.47 9.86
N ALA A 103 -8.19 7.18 10.46
CA ALA A 103 -8.90 8.26 9.80
C ALA A 103 -9.07 9.46 10.72
N TYR A 104 -8.73 10.65 10.21
CA TYR A 104 -8.98 11.92 10.89
C TYR A 104 -10.32 12.52 10.43
N VAL A 105 -11.11 13.00 11.39
CA VAL A 105 -12.43 13.62 11.17
C VAL A 105 -12.33 15.12 11.46
N PRO A 106 -12.19 15.97 10.43
CA PRO A 106 -11.90 17.39 10.63
C PRO A 106 -13.02 18.17 11.33
N SER A 107 -14.28 17.76 11.14
CA SER A 107 -15.46 18.49 11.66
C SER A 107 -15.54 18.58 13.17
N ASN A 108 -14.93 17.63 13.89
CA ASN A 108 -15.00 17.52 15.34
C ASN A 108 -13.69 17.04 15.98
N HIS A 109 -12.59 17.08 15.25
CA HIS A 109 -11.25 16.66 15.68
C HIS A 109 -11.19 15.24 16.27
N LYS A 110 -11.96 14.32 15.70
CA LYS A 110 -11.88 12.91 16.09
C LYS A 110 -10.84 12.17 15.26
N LEU A 111 -10.25 11.18 15.89
CA LEU A 111 -9.34 10.24 15.25
C LEU A 111 -9.89 8.84 15.45
N ILE A 112 -10.07 8.09 14.37
CA ILE A 112 -10.54 6.72 14.38
C ILE A 112 -9.33 5.83 14.13
N VAL A 113 -9.14 4.82 14.98
CA VAL A 113 -8.07 3.82 14.85
C VAL A 113 -8.69 2.44 14.92
N THR A 114 -8.47 1.62 13.92
CA THR A 114 -8.87 0.22 13.93
C THR A 114 -7.78 -0.63 14.56
N ASN A 115 -8.16 -1.64 15.34
CA ASN A 115 -7.24 -2.53 16.05
C ASN A 115 -7.52 -3.97 15.61
N GLY A 116 -6.73 -4.52 14.67
CA GLY A 116 -6.89 -5.86 14.13
C GLY A 116 -6.82 -6.94 15.20
N GLY A 117 -5.89 -6.82 16.14
CA GLY A 117 -5.71 -7.77 17.24
C GLY A 117 -6.75 -7.68 18.36
N ALA A 118 -7.59 -6.64 18.37
CA ALA A 118 -8.63 -6.43 19.40
C ALA A 118 -10.07 -6.43 18.88
N ASP A 119 -10.28 -6.68 17.60
CA ASP A 119 -11.59 -6.74 16.96
C ASP A 119 -12.45 -5.48 17.16
N ASN A 120 -11.83 -4.31 17.22
CA ASN A 120 -12.53 -3.06 17.52
C ASN A 120 -11.97 -1.85 16.75
N ALA A 121 -12.71 -0.74 16.81
CA ALA A 121 -12.23 0.59 16.49
C ALA A 121 -12.33 1.49 17.71
N ASP A 122 -11.23 2.19 18.01
CA ASP A 122 -11.19 3.24 19.02
C ASP A 122 -11.38 4.61 18.38
N ILE A 123 -12.13 5.48 19.05
CA ILE A 123 -12.32 6.87 18.64
C ILE A 123 -11.70 7.76 19.71
N TYR A 124 -10.75 8.58 19.31
CA TYR A 124 -10.02 9.51 20.18
C TYR A 124 -10.38 10.96 19.86
N ASP A 125 -10.22 11.83 20.83
CA ASP A 125 -10.00 13.26 20.55
C ASP A 125 -8.57 13.42 20.01
N ALA A 126 -8.44 13.94 18.79
CA ALA A 126 -7.15 14.02 18.11
C ALA A 126 -6.17 15.02 18.75
N ARG A 127 -6.66 15.92 19.63
CA ARG A 127 -5.82 16.93 20.29
C ARG A 127 -5.32 16.47 21.65
N SER A 128 -6.22 15.94 22.48
CA SER A 128 -5.86 15.43 23.82
C SER A 128 -5.35 13.99 23.80
N LEU A 129 -5.61 13.25 22.72
CA LEU A 129 -5.37 11.81 22.55
C LEU A 129 -6.13 10.95 23.57
N GLU A 130 -7.15 11.50 24.20
CA GLU A 130 -8.03 10.77 25.09
C GLU A 130 -9.00 9.89 24.29
N ARG A 131 -9.14 8.62 24.67
CA ARG A 131 -10.12 7.73 24.05
C ARG A 131 -11.54 8.12 24.48
N LEU A 132 -12.34 8.54 23.51
CA LEU A 132 -13.73 8.93 23.71
C LEU A 132 -14.66 7.72 23.70
N LEU A 133 -14.45 6.78 22.77
CA LEU A 133 -15.32 5.63 22.53
C LEU A 133 -14.50 4.44 22.03
N GLN A 134 -15.05 3.25 22.26
CA GLN A 134 -14.61 2.01 21.62
C GLN A 134 -15.82 1.31 21.02
N VAL A 135 -15.68 0.83 19.79
CA VAL A 135 -16.72 0.15 19.03
C VAL A 135 -16.26 -1.27 18.71
N ASN A 136 -16.96 -2.27 19.23
CA ASN A 136 -16.70 -3.66 18.89
C ASN A 136 -17.16 -3.92 17.45
N LEU A 137 -16.32 -4.58 16.67
CA LEU A 137 -16.56 -4.91 15.26
C LEU A 137 -16.62 -6.42 15.08
N GLY A 138 -15.61 -7.00 14.59
CA GLY A 138 -15.37 -8.41 14.36
C GLY A 138 -13.90 -8.57 13.99
N PRO A 139 -13.44 -9.78 13.63
CA PRO A 139 -12.05 -10.06 13.40
C PRO A 139 -11.41 -9.12 12.37
N ASP A 140 -10.18 -8.72 12.64
CA ASP A 140 -9.31 -8.00 11.74
C ASP A 140 -9.93 -6.74 11.11
N PRO A 141 -10.35 -5.73 11.92
CA PRO A 141 -10.76 -4.44 11.38
C PRO A 141 -9.53 -3.68 10.87
N ASP A 142 -9.55 -3.36 9.60
CA ASP A 142 -8.45 -2.74 8.88
C ASP A 142 -8.85 -1.36 8.33
N ASN A 143 -8.95 -1.21 7.05
CA ASN A 143 -9.17 0.07 6.38
C ASN A 143 -10.41 0.82 6.91
N VAL A 144 -10.25 2.13 7.12
CA VAL A 144 -11.33 3.03 7.54
C VAL A 144 -11.44 4.23 6.60
N ARG A 145 -12.67 4.62 6.24
CA ARG A 145 -12.92 5.82 5.43
C ARG A 145 -14.03 6.66 6.08
N TYR A 146 -13.80 7.96 6.17
CA TYR A 146 -14.78 8.93 6.66
C TYR A 146 -15.60 9.51 5.51
N ASP A 147 -16.91 9.50 5.67
CA ASP A 147 -17.87 10.16 4.78
C ASP A 147 -18.34 11.46 5.42
N ALA A 148 -17.77 12.57 4.98
CA ALA A 148 -18.09 13.91 5.50
C ALA A 148 -19.54 14.34 5.18
N ALA A 149 -20.15 13.81 4.13
CA ALA A 149 -21.52 14.17 3.74
C ALA A 149 -22.57 13.63 4.73
N THR A 150 -22.29 12.47 5.36
CA THR A 150 -23.21 11.80 6.27
C THR A 150 -22.71 11.76 7.71
N ASP A 151 -21.50 12.25 7.99
CA ASP A 151 -20.80 12.14 9.28
C ASP A 151 -20.72 10.68 9.77
N ARG A 152 -20.35 9.79 8.86
CA ARG A 152 -20.20 8.36 9.10
C ARG A 152 -18.79 7.90 8.77
N ALA A 153 -18.35 6.84 9.45
CA ALA A 153 -17.17 6.09 9.06
C ALA A 153 -17.55 4.69 8.58
N TYR A 154 -16.85 4.20 7.59
CA TYR A 154 -16.93 2.83 7.10
C TYR A 154 -15.66 2.12 7.49
N VAL A 155 -15.75 0.93 8.06
CA VAL A 155 -14.62 0.11 8.50
C VAL A 155 -14.73 -1.27 7.86
N GLY A 156 -13.71 -1.67 7.13
CA GLY A 156 -13.57 -3.03 6.62
C GLY A 156 -13.16 -3.98 7.72
N TYR A 157 -13.81 -5.16 7.83
CA TYR A 157 -13.45 -6.17 8.83
C TYR A 157 -14.00 -7.55 8.47
N GLY A 158 -13.47 -8.56 9.15
CA GLY A 158 -14.02 -9.91 9.13
C GLY A 158 -13.51 -10.77 7.99
N GLU A 159 -13.75 -12.07 8.09
CA GLU A 159 -13.31 -13.08 7.14
C GLU A 159 -14.49 -13.92 6.64
N GLY A 160 -14.38 -14.45 5.43
CA GLY A 160 -15.37 -15.36 4.82
C GLY A 160 -16.80 -14.81 4.94
N SER A 161 -17.74 -15.59 5.46
CA SER A 161 -19.13 -15.17 5.63
C SER A 161 -19.35 -14.11 6.72
N GLY A 162 -18.34 -13.82 7.52
CA GLY A 162 -18.34 -12.76 8.55
C GLY A 162 -17.89 -11.40 8.01
N ALA A 163 -17.31 -11.36 6.82
CA ALA A 163 -16.75 -10.15 6.22
C ALA A 163 -17.82 -9.07 5.94
N ALA A 164 -17.48 -7.82 6.26
CA ALA A 164 -18.41 -6.70 6.10
C ALA A 164 -17.70 -5.34 6.09
N LEU A 165 -18.42 -4.31 5.64
CA LEU A 165 -18.17 -2.93 6.00
C LEU A 165 -19.08 -2.55 7.16
N ALA A 166 -18.52 -2.28 8.34
CA ALA A 166 -19.24 -1.66 9.43
C ALA A 166 -19.52 -0.19 9.11
N VAL A 167 -20.72 0.27 9.44
CA VAL A 167 -21.09 1.69 9.31
C VAL A 167 -21.21 2.28 10.72
N LEU A 168 -20.33 3.22 11.03
CA LEU A 168 -20.28 3.92 12.32
C LEU A 168 -20.93 5.29 12.19
N ASP A 169 -21.90 5.60 13.04
CA ASP A 169 -22.43 6.94 13.19
C ASP A 169 -21.54 7.71 14.18
N LEU A 170 -20.82 8.73 13.70
CA LEU A 170 -19.84 9.45 14.53
C LEU A 170 -20.45 10.45 15.51
N LYS A 171 -21.75 10.73 15.42
CA LYS A 171 -22.48 11.56 16.41
C LYS A 171 -22.78 10.76 17.65
N THR A 172 -23.21 9.51 17.48
CA THR A 172 -23.59 8.62 18.57
C THR A 172 -22.47 7.69 19.01
N GLY A 173 -21.47 7.45 18.14
CA GLY A 173 -20.42 6.47 18.32
C GLY A 173 -20.91 5.01 18.15
N ALA A 174 -22.09 4.81 17.58
CA ALA A 174 -22.68 3.49 17.43
C ALA A 174 -22.35 2.88 16.06
N LYS A 175 -22.15 1.56 16.03
CA LYS A 175 -22.24 0.78 14.80
C LYS A 175 -23.72 0.64 14.44
N VAL A 176 -24.11 1.22 13.30
CA VAL A 176 -25.53 1.31 12.87
C VAL A 176 -25.90 0.30 11.79
N ALA A 177 -24.92 -0.26 11.10
CA ALA A 177 -25.14 -1.30 10.08
C ALA A 177 -23.87 -2.11 9.82
N ASP A 178 -24.07 -3.29 9.23
CA ASP A 178 -23.04 -4.10 8.59
C ASP A 178 -23.46 -4.38 7.13
N ILE A 179 -22.63 -3.96 6.18
CA ILE A 179 -22.82 -4.26 4.76
C ILE A 179 -22.00 -5.51 4.45
N LYS A 180 -22.68 -6.63 4.25
CA LYS A 180 -22.04 -7.92 4.02
C LYS A 180 -21.29 -7.95 2.69
N LEU A 181 -20.10 -8.54 2.73
CA LEU A 181 -19.19 -8.75 1.60
C LEU A 181 -18.92 -10.23 1.37
N GLY A 182 -18.35 -10.56 0.21
CA GLY A 182 -18.03 -11.94 -0.17
C GLY A 182 -16.73 -12.49 0.44
N GLY A 183 -15.93 -11.65 1.09
CA GLY A 183 -14.67 -12.00 1.74
C GLY A 183 -14.06 -10.79 2.44
N HIS A 184 -12.85 -10.96 3.01
CA HIS A 184 -12.14 -9.89 3.72
C HIS A 184 -11.97 -8.65 2.82
N PRO A 185 -12.42 -7.46 3.28
CA PRO A 185 -12.28 -6.23 2.54
C PRO A 185 -10.89 -5.60 2.77
N GLU A 186 -10.19 -5.39 1.69
CA GLU A 186 -8.97 -4.58 1.66
C GLU A 186 -9.32 -3.09 1.45
N SER A 187 -8.49 -2.33 0.73
CA SER A 187 -8.80 -0.93 0.46
C SER A 187 -10.13 -0.75 -0.26
N PHE A 188 -10.82 0.33 0.07
CA PHE A 188 -12.08 0.71 -0.58
C PHE A 188 -12.19 2.22 -0.75
N GLN A 189 -13.01 2.65 -1.72
CA GLN A 189 -13.24 4.05 -2.04
C GLN A 189 -14.72 4.38 -2.09
N LEU A 190 -15.08 5.54 -1.51
CA LEU A 190 -16.43 6.08 -1.53
C LEU A 190 -16.57 7.12 -2.64
N GLU A 191 -17.61 7.02 -3.45
CA GLU A 191 -18.01 8.15 -4.31
C GLU A 191 -18.40 9.34 -3.46
N LYS A 192 -17.91 10.52 -3.80
CA LYS A 192 -18.29 11.80 -3.17
C LYS A 192 -19.63 12.30 -3.69
N ASN A 193 -19.87 12.17 -5.00
CA ASN A 193 -21.08 12.64 -5.69
C ASN A 193 -22.06 11.51 -6.00
N GLY A 194 -21.72 10.26 -5.71
CA GLY A 194 -22.53 9.07 -5.91
C GLY A 194 -22.91 8.36 -4.63
N ASN A 195 -23.43 7.13 -4.77
CA ASN A 195 -23.83 6.30 -3.64
C ASN A 195 -23.05 4.97 -3.60
N ARG A 196 -22.04 4.80 -4.44
CA ARG A 196 -21.29 3.55 -4.51
C ARG A 196 -20.11 3.58 -3.54
N ILE A 197 -19.75 2.40 -3.06
CA ILE A 197 -18.44 2.10 -2.49
C ILE A 197 -17.86 1.00 -3.35
N PHE A 198 -16.64 1.18 -3.81
CA PHE A 198 -15.85 0.15 -4.49
C PHE A 198 -14.94 -0.48 -3.45
N VAL A 199 -14.99 -1.79 -3.31
CA VAL A 199 -14.27 -2.54 -2.29
C VAL A 199 -13.43 -3.62 -2.94
N ASN A 200 -12.13 -3.61 -2.70
CA ASN A 200 -11.28 -4.74 -3.05
C ASN A 200 -11.60 -5.92 -2.13
N VAL A 201 -12.00 -7.04 -2.70
CA VAL A 201 -12.26 -8.29 -1.98
C VAL A 201 -11.52 -9.42 -2.70
N PRO A 202 -10.23 -9.64 -2.36
CA PRO A 202 -9.41 -10.66 -3.02
C PRO A 202 -10.02 -12.04 -3.01
N ASP A 203 -10.69 -12.42 -1.93
CA ASP A 203 -11.37 -13.71 -1.77
C ASP A 203 -12.53 -13.92 -2.76
N SER A 204 -13.21 -12.82 -3.15
CA SER A 204 -14.24 -12.87 -4.21
C SER A 204 -13.66 -12.74 -5.61
N GLY A 205 -12.33 -12.60 -5.72
CA GLY A 205 -11.59 -12.52 -6.98
C GLY A 205 -11.73 -11.18 -7.69
N GLY A 206 -12.03 -10.08 -6.97
CA GLY A 206 -12.16 -8.81 -7.63
C GLY A 206 -12.64 -7.63 -6.77
N VAL A 207 -13.42 -6.75 -7.38
CA VAL A 207 -13.97 -5.55 -6.75
C VAL A 207 -15.48 -5.75 -6.53
N GLU A 208 -15.93 -5.58 -5.31
CA GLU A 208 -17.35 -5.54 -4.98
C GLU A 208 -17.86 -4.10 -4.99
N VAL A 209 -19.01 -3.88 -5.61
CA VAL A 209 -19.67 -2.57 -5.69
C VAL A 209 -20.83 -2.56 -4.72
N VAL A 210 -20.74 -1.73 -3.71
CA VAL A 210 -21.78 -1.53 -2.70
C VAL A 210 -22.62 -0.32 -3.06
N ASP A 211 -23.96 -0.44 -2.95
CA ASP A 211 -24.86 0.70 -2.94
C ASP A 211 -25.13 1.11 -1.48
N ARG A 212 -24.64 2.30 -1.09
CA ARG A 212 -24.78 2.81 0.29
C ARG A 212 -26.23 2.99 0.75
N LYS A 213 -27.15 3.31 -0.17
CA LYS A 213 -28.58 3.48 0.17
C LYS A 213 -29.28 2.16 0.37
N LYS A 214 -28.89 1.13 -0.40
CA LYS A 214 -29.42 -0.23 -0.22
C LYS A 214 -28.75 -0.98 0.92
N GLY A 215 -27.52 -0.58 1.28
CA GLY A 215 -26.72 -1.28 2.28
C GLY A 215 -26.32 -2.69 1.83
N SER A 216 -26.04 -2.88 0.55
CA SER A 216 -25.72 -4.19 -0.02
C SER A 216 -24.83 -4.11 -1.24
N VAL A 217 -24.12 -5.20 -1.53
CA VAL A 217 -23.40 -5.41 -2.79
C VAL A 217 -24.41 -5.48 -3.93
N VAL A 218 -24.15 -4.75 -5.00
CA VAL A 218 -25.01 -4.69 -6.21
C VAL A 218 -24.31 -5.24 -7.44
N ALA A 219 -22.99 -5.35 -7.40
CA ALA A 219 -22.20 -5.97 -8.47
C ALA A 219 -20.87 -6.49 -7.91
N THR A 220 -20.29 -7.51 -8.56
CA THR A 220 -18.93 -7.97 -8.34
C THR A 220 -18.21 -7.96 -9.68
N TRP A 221 -17.08 -7.27 -9.75
CA TRP A 221 -16.27 -7.12 -10.96
C TRP A 221 -15.03 -8.02 -10.88
N PRO A 222 -14.98 -9.11 -11.65
CA PRO A 222 -13.86 -10.03 -11.57
C PRO A 222 -12.57 -9.39 -12.12
N ILE A 223 -11.47 -9.52 -11.39
CA ILE A 223 -10.13 -9.25 -11.87
C ILE A 223 -9.60 -10.51 -12.53
N LYS A 224 -9.20 -10.38 -13.81
CA LYS A 224 -8.68 -11.51 -14.60
C LYS A 224 -7.17 -11.39 -14.75
N ASN A 225 -6.48 -12.53 -14.71
CA ASN A 225 -5.03 -12.64 -14.90
C ASN A 225 -4.18 -11.92 -13.84
N ALA A 226 -4.77 -11.56 -12.71
CA ALA A 226 -4.11 -11.03 -11.54
C ALA A 226 -4.93 -11.35 -10.29
N SER A 227 -4.30 -11.27 -9.12
CA SER A 227 -4.91 -11.55 -7.81
C SER A 227 -4.25 -10.68 -6.74
N GLU A 228 -4.72 -10.80 -5.50
CA GLU A 228 -4.20 -10.01 -4.38
C GLU A 228 -4.36 -8.51 -4.66
N ASN A 229 -5.60 -8.10 -4.94
CA ASN A 229 -5.97 -6.71 -5.18
C ASN A 229 -6.18 -6.01 -3.84
N PHE A 230 -5.11 -5.36 -3.34
CA PHE A 230 -5.12 -4.67 -2.05
C PHE A 230 -5.39 -3.17 -2.19
N PRO A 231 -4.49 -2.34 -2.79
CA PRO A 231 -4.71 -0.90 -2.82
C PRO A 231 -5.70 -0.46 -3.90
N MET A 232 -6.34 0.69 -3.66
CA MET A 232 -7.31 1.27 -4.56
C MET A 232 -7.33 2.80 -4.48
N ALA A 233 -7.49 3.48 -5.62
CA ALA A 233 -7.81 4.91 -5.70
C ALA A 233 -8.90 5.16 -6.72
N LEU A 234 -9.63 6.26 -6.57
CA LEU A 234 -10.77 6.62 -7.41
C LEU A 234 -10.56 7.99 -8.07
N ASP A 235 -10.66 8.02 -9.38
CA ASP A 235 -10.93 9.22 -10.17
C ASP A 235 -12.41 9.24 -10.52
N GLU A 236 -13.18 9.93 -9.68
CA GLU A 236 -14.64 10.01 -9.86
C GLU A 236 -15.03 10.86 -11.08
N ALA A 237 -14.18 11.85 -11.44
CA ALA A 237 -14.47 12.77 -12.55
C ALA A 237 -14.44 12.06 -13.90
N ASP A 238 -13.45 11.22 -14.12
CA ASP A 238 -13.27 10.46 -15.36
C ASP A 238 -13.86 9.04 -15.29
N HIS A 239 -14.55 8.68 -14.19
CA HIS A 239 -15.12 7.35 -13.96
C HIS A 239 -14.06 6.24 -14.00
N ARG A 240 -12.91 6.43 -13.34
CA ARG A 240 -11.81 5.45 -13.31
C ARG A 240 -11.50 4.99 -11.90
N LEU A 241 -11.34 3.68 -11.76
CA LEU A 241 -10.89 3.04 -10.53
C LEU A 241 -9.51 2.44 -10.78
N PHE A 242 -8.54 2.87 -9.98
CA PHE A 242 -7.18 2.36 -9.98
C PHE A 242 -7.05 1.26 -8.93
N VAL A 243 -6.65 0.07 -9.36
CA VAL A 243 -6.51 -1.11 -8.49
C VAL A 243 -5.10 -1.67 -8.62
N GLY A 244 -4.40 -1.79 -7.50
CA GLY A 244 -3.12 -2.47 -7.46
C GLY A 244 -3.29 -3.95 -7.16
N THR A 245 -2.52 -4.78 -7.85
CA THR A 245 -2.44 -6.22 -7.57
C THR A 245 -1.01 -6.61 -7.23
N ARG A 246 -0.83 -7.71 -6.44
CA ARG A 246 0.50 -8.21 -6.07
C ARG A 246 0.92 -9.41 -6.91
N SER A 247 -0.02 -10.15 -7.49
CA SER A 247 0.26 -11.42 -8.19
C SER A 247 -0.43 -11.49 -9.57
N PRO A 248 0.28 -11.11 -10.67
CA PRO A 248 1.51 -10.32 -10.71
C PRO A 248 1.31 -8.87 -10.29
N PRO A 249 2.41 -8.13 -9.95
CA PRO A 249 2.30 -6.71 -9.61
C PRO A 249 1.82 -5.88 -10.81
N LYS A 250 0.63 -5.29 -10.71
CA LYS A 250 0.00 -4.48 -11.76
C LYS A 250 -0.77 -3.30 -11.18
N LEU A 251 -0.79 -2.22 -11.93
CA LEU A 251 -1.81 -1.18 -11.86
C LEU A 251 -2.87 -1.50 -12.90
N LEU A 252 -4.08 -1.79 -12.45
CA LEU A 252 -5.24 -1.99 -13.30
C LEU A 252 -6.10 -0.72 -13.27
N ILE A 253 -6.59 -0.31 -14.44
CA ILE A 253 -7.53 0.79 -14.60
C ILE A 253 -8.87 0.22 -15.01
N LEU A 254 -9.88 0.39 -14.15
CA LEU A 254 -11.23 -0.10 -14.38
C LEU A 254 -12.16 1.07 -14.66
N ASP A 255 -13.11 0.85 -15.56
CA ASP A 255 -14.24 1.73 -15.78
C ASP A 255 -15.28 1.56 -14.66
N THR A 256 -15.66 2.63 -13.96
CA THR A 256 -16.55 2.53 -12.79
C THR A 256 -18.03 2.33 -13.13
N ASP A 257 -18.42 2.43 -14.40
CA ASP A 257 -19.80 2.18 -14.81
C ASP A 257 -20.01 0.70 -15.19
N THR A 258 -18.98 0.06 -15.71
CA THR A 258 -19.08 -1.30 -16.24
C THR A 258 -18.24 -2.35 -15.51
N GLY A 259 -17.23 -1.91 -14.74
CA GLY A 259 -16.24 -2.79 -14.12
C GLY A 259 -15.22 -3.38 -15.09
N LYS A 260 -15.23 -2.92 -16.35
CA LYS A 260 -14.30 -3.40 -17.37
C LYS A 260 -12.90 -2.88 -17.12
N THR A 261 -11.90 -3.76 -17.13
CA THR A 261 -10.49 -3.35 -17.14
C THR A 261 -10.15 -2.74 -18.50
N LEU A 262 -9.74 -1.47 -18.51
CA LEU A 262 -9.38 -0.69 -19.70
C LEU A 262 -7.89 -0.75 -19.98
N ALA A 263 -7.06 -0.71 -18.94
CA ALA A 263 -5.61 -0.76 -19.05
C ALA A 263 -4.98 -1.57 -17.90
N SER A 264 -3.78 -2.07 -18.16
CA SER A 264 -2.96 -2.80 -17.19
C SER A 264 -1.49 -2.43 -17.41
N LEU A 265 -0.84 -1.92 -16.38
CA LEU A 265 0.56 -1.49 -16.39
C LEU A 265 1.34 -2.28 -15.33
N ASP A 266 2.65 -2.44 -15.52
CA ASP A 266 3.50 -2.98 -14.47
C ASP A 266 3.59 -1.98 -13.31
N SER A 267 3.64 -2.47 -12.07
CA SER A 267 3.72 -1.64 -10.87
C SER A 267 4.76 -2.19 -9.89
N PRO A 268 5.16 -1.41 -8.88
CA PRO A 268 5.95 -1.94 -7.76
C PRO A 268 5.31 -3.17 -7.13
N GLY A 269 6.15 -4.12 -6.71
CA GLY A 269 5.69 -5.31 -5.99
C GLY A 269 5.29 -5.00 -4.54
N ASP A 270 4.44 -5.87 -3.96
CA ASP A 270 3.96 -5.75 -2.58
C ASP A 270 3.30 -4.37 -2.30
N ALA A 271 2.45 -3.92 -3.22
CA ALA A 271 1.75 -2.64 -3.10
C ALA A 271 0.62 -2.71 -2.06
N ASP A 272 0.48 -1.64 -1.26
CA ASP A 272 -0.55 -1.50 -0.22
C ASP A 272 -1.33 -0.18 -0.31
N ASP A 273 -0.73 0.87 -0.87
CA ASP A 273 -1.41 2.14 -1.07
C ASP A 273 -1.27 2.70 -2.48
N ILE A 274 -2.37 3.23 -2.98
CA ILE A 274 -2.46 4.00 -4.23
C ILE A 274 -3.16 5.32 -3.94
N PHE A 275 -2.61 6.41 -4.50
CA PHE A 275 -3.24 7.72 -4.47
C PHE A 275 -3.32 8.31 -5.87
N TYR A 276 -4.40 9.03 -6.13
CA TYR A 276 -4.60 9.82 -7.34
C TYR A 276 -4.55 11.30 -7.03
N ASP A 277 -3.61 11.99 -7.67
CA ASP A 277 -3.47 13.44 -7.67
C ASP A 277 -4.20 14.00 -8.89
N ALA A 278 -5.43 14.45 -8.70
CA ALA A 278 -6.27 14.97 -9.77
C ALA A 278 -5.74 16.28 -10.36
N GLU A 279 -4.99 17.10 -9.60
CA GLU A 279 -4.42 18.34 -10.09
C GLU A 279 -3.26 18.07 -11.05
N ALA A 280 -2.39 17.13 -10.72
CA ALA A 280 -1.26 16.76 -11.57
C ALA A 280 -1.58 15.63 -12.55
N GLN A 281 -2.78 15.04 -12.47
CA GLN A 281 -3.18 13.83 -13.21
C GLN A 281 -2.16 12.69 -13.03
N ARG A 282 -1.81 12.38 -11.77
CA ARG A 282 -0.81 11.38 -11.43
C ARG A 282 -1.32 10.34 -10.46
N ILE A 283 -0.80 9.14 -10.60
CA ILE A 283 -1.06 8.02 -9.71
C ILE A 283 0.26 7.66 -9.03
N TYR A 284 0.22 7.53 -7.70
CA TYR A 284 1.35 7.09 -6.87
C TYR A 284 1.02 5.75 -6.26
N ILE A 285 1.90 4.75 -6.42
CA ILE A 285 1.75 3.40 -5.84
C ILE A 285 2.95 3.11 -4.97
N SER A 286 2.73 2.92 -3.68
CA SER A 286 3.77 2.55 -2.72
C SER A 286 3.86 1.03 -2.61
N GLY A 287 5.04 0.47 -2.90
CA GLY A 287 5.29 -0.96 -2.89
C GLY A 287 6.42 -1.37 -1.94
N GLY A 288 6.15 -2.39 -1.13
CA GLY A 288 7.08 -2.96 -0.16
C GLY A 288 8.33 -3.60 -0.77
N ALA A 289 8.33 -3.82 -2.10
CA ALA A 289 9.53 -4.20 -2.83
C ALA A 289 10.60 -3.09 -2.88
N GLY A 290 10.32 -1.89 -2.32
CA GLY A 290 11.27 -0.82 -2.13
C GLY A 290 11.19 0.30 -3.14
N SER A 291 10.02 0.57 -3.71
CA SER A 291 9.82 1.72 -4.61
C SER A 291 8.40 2.31 -4.56
N ILE A 292 8.29 3.56 -5.00
CA ILE A 292 7.03 4.22 -5.35
C ILE A 292 6.98 4.35 -6.85
N GLY A 293 6.00 3.70 -7.49
CA GLY A 293 5.70 3.86 -8.91
C GLY A 293 4.90 5.14 -9.15
N VAL A 294 5.27 5.89 -10.18
CA VAL A 294 4.58 7.11 -10.59
C VAL A 294 4.07 6.96 -12.01
N PHE A 295 2.78 7.24 -12.20
CA PHE A 295 2.12 7.15 -13.50
C PHE A 295 1.42 8.46 -13.81
N GLU A 296 1.39 8.82 -15.08
CA GLU A 296 0.66 9.95 -15.61
C GLU A 296 -0.63 9.45 -16.29
N GLN A 297 -1.74 10.06 -15.94
CA GLN A 297 -2.98 9.95 -16.69
C GLN A 297 -2.97 11.06 -17.76
N LYS A 298 -2.84 10.68 -19.03
CA LYS A 298 -2.88 11.62 -20.14
C LYS A 298 -4.31 12.10 -20.43
N ASP A 299 -5.22 11.17 -20.32
CA ASP A 299 -6.66 11.31 -20.38
C ASP A 299 -7.30 10.07 -19.72
N ALA A 300 -8.62 9.98 -19.74
CA ALA A 300 -9.36 8.90 -19.10
C ALA A 300 -8.95 7.49 -19.56
N ASP A 301 -8.39 7.34 -20.76
CA ASP A 301 -8.10 6.04 -21.37
C ASP A 301 -6.59 5.77 -21.59
N HIS A 302 -5.73 6.80 -21.41
CA HIS A 302 -4.31 6.69 -21.71
C HIS A 302 -3.44 7.00 -20.50
N TYR A 303 -2.60 6.05 -20.13
CA TYR A 303 -1.72 6.09 -18.96
C TYR A 303 -0.29 5.83 -19.36
N LYS A 304 0.66 6.48 -18.70
CA LYS A 304 2.09 6.34 -18.97
C LYS A 304 2.89 6.22 -17.66
N PRO A 305 3.74 5.19 -17.49
CA PRO A 305 4.72 5.19 -16.41
C PRO A 305 5.66 6.38 -16.55
N LEU A 306 5.87 7.14 -15.48
CA LEU A 306 6.87 8.19 -15.39
C LEU A 306 8.18 7.71 -14.76
N GLY A 307 8.17 6.51 -14.18
CA GLY A 307 9.30 5.89 -13.49
C GLY A 307 8.99 5.59 -12.03
N GLU A 308 10.03 5.30 -11.28
CA GLU A 308 9.93 4.93 -9.87
C GLU A 308 10.88 5.77 -9.02
N VAL A 309 10.54 5.90 -7.74
CA VAL A 309 11.41 6.46 -6.70
C VAL A 309 11.83 5.33 -5.79
N SER A 310 13.12 5.09 -5.66
CA SER A 310 13.65 4.08 -4.72
C SER A 310 13.36 4.48 -3.28
N THR A 311 12.85 3.53 -2.51
CA THR A 311 12.46 3.73 -1.11
C THR A 311 13.20 2.77 -0.16
N ALA A 312 12.49 1.95 0.56
CA ALA A 312 13.04 0.98 1.50
C ALA A 312 12.21 -0.31 1.46
N GLU A 313 12.80 -1.43 1.81
CA GLU A 313 12.10 -2.71 1.92
C GLU A 313 10.97 -2.63 2.96
N GLY A 314 9.80 -3.17 2.61
CA GLY A 314 8.60 -3.15 3.44
C GLY A 314 7.88 -1.80 3.52
N ALA A 315 8.40 -0.73 2.89
CA ALA A 315 7.76 0.60 2.87
C ALA A 315 6.64 0.63 1.82
N ARG A 316 5.47 0.13 2.19
CA ARG A 316 4.32 -0.06 1.30
C ARG A 316 3.12 0.81 1.63
N THR A 317 3.02 1.30 2.87
CA THR A 317 1.92 2.16 3.31
C THR A 317 2.33 3.62 3.27
N SER A 318 1.43 4.46 2.78
CA SER A 318 1.68 5.88 2.57
C SER A 318 0.41 6.70 2.73
N LEU A 319 0.53 8.02 2.63
CA LEU A 319 -0.59 8.96 2.59
C LEU A 319 -0.23 10.12 1.68
N PHE A 320 -1.04 10.39 0.67
CA PHE A 320 -0.92 11.59 -0.13
C PHE A 320 -1.90 12.68 0.36
N ALA A 321 -1.37 13.85 0.68
CA ALA A 321 -2.14 15.04 1.05
C ALA A 321 -2.10 16.05 -0.10
N PRO A 322 -3.14 16.11 -0.95
CA PRO A 322 -3.17 16.95 -2.14
C PRO A 322 -3.04 18.44 -1.83
N GLU A 323 -3.59 18.91 -0.70
CA GLU A 323 -3.55 20.31 -0.29
C GLU A 323 -2.12 20.83 -0.06
N THR A 324 -1.21 19.97 0.31
CA THR A 324 0.22 20.28 0.53
C THR A 324 1.11 19.66 -0.53
N ARG A 325 0.55 18.87 -1.43
CA ARG A 325 1.25 18.09 -2.46
C ARG A 325 2.33 17.18 -1.87
N ARG A 326 2.08 16.63 -0.68
CA ARG A 326 3.04 15.78 0.01
C ARG A 326 2.56 14.34 0.13
N LEU A 327 3.47 13.42 -0.15
CA LEU A 327 3.30 12.01 0.12
C LEU A 327 4.17 11.63 1.32
N TYR A 328 3.53 11.07 2.32
CA TYR A 328 4.15 10.55 3.54
C TYR A 328 4.25 9.04 3.41
N LEU A 329 5.47 8.50 3.38
CA LEU A 329 5.73 7.07 3.28
C LEU A 329 6.19 6.54 4.62
N ALA A 330 5.49 5.56 5.15
CA ALA A 330 5.93 4.84 6.34
C ALA A 330 7.04 3.84 5.98
N VAL A 331 8.15 3.91 6.69
CA VAL A 331 9.28 3.00 6.55
C VAL A 331 9.39 2.18 7.82
N PRO A 332 9.20 0.86 7.76
CA PRO A 332 9.24 -0.01 8.95
C PRO A 332 10.66 -0.22 9.48
N ASN A 333 10.76 -0.74 10.69
CA ASN A 333 12.03 -1.17 11.28
C ASN A 333 12.30 -2.63 10.92
N TYR A 334 13.24 -2.86 10.00
CA TYR A 334 13.68 -4.20 9.63
C TYR A 334 15.21 -4.29 9.61
N GLY A 335 15.80 -5.14 10.43
CA GLY A 335 17.24 -5.36 10.49
C GLY A 335 18.01 -4.10 10.87
N ALA A 336 18.78 -3.54 9.95
CA ALA A 336 19.53 -2.28 10.14
C ALA A 336 18.71 -1.02 9.81
N GLN A 337 17.54 -1.18 9.18
CA GLN A 337 16.64 -0.09 8.82
C GLN A 337 15.85 0.34 10.05
N GLN A 338 15.88 1.63 10.37
CA GLN A 338 15.10 2.20 11.47
C GLN A 338 13.75 2.71 10.97
N ALA A 339 12.75 2.66 11.86
CA ALA A 339 11.42 3.22 11.56
C ALA A 339 11.50 4.74 11.34
N GLU A 340 10.89 5.21 10.25
CA GLU A 340 10.84 6.62 9.89
C GLU A 340 9.63 6.91 8.98
N VAL A 341 9.25 8.17 8.88
CA VAL A 341 8.38 8.67 7.81
C VAL A 341 9.22 9.45 6.82
N ARG A 342 9.19 9.07 5.56
CA ARG A 342 9.80 9.84 4.46
C ARG A 342 8.75 10.72 3.83
N VAL A 343 9.06 12.01 3.73
CA VAL A 343 8.17 13.00 3.12
C VAL A 343 8.67 13.33 1.73
N TYR A 344 7.80 13.13 0.76
CA TYR A 344 8.06 13.47 -0.63
C TYR A 344 7.18 14.64 -1.06
N GLU A 345 7.72 15.49 -1.88
CA GLU A 345 6.99 16.57 -2.55
C GLU A 345 6.70 16.17 -3.98
N ALA A 346 5.42 16.25 -4.36
CA ALA A 346 4.98 15.99 -5.72
C ALA A 346 5.18 17.23 -6.59
N ALA A 347 5.92 17.09 -7.69
CA ALA A 347 6.09 18.15 -8.66
C ALA A 347 4.74 18.50 -9.31
N HIS A 348 4.55 19.79 -9.65
CA HIS A 348 3.35 20.21 -10.40
C HIS A 348 3.21 19.44 -11.72
N GLY A 349 1.99 19.25 -12.18
CA GLY A 349 1.72 18.75 -13.52
C GLY A 349 2.31 19.71 -14.56
N GLY A 350 2.87 19.16 -15.62
CA GLY A 350 3.44 19.94 -16.73
C GLY A 350 2.37 20.42 -17.69
#